data_a1b69f18c0fd88461e81b7cee8676161
#
_entry.id   a1b69f18c0fd88461e81b7cee8676161
#
_cell.length_a   1.000
_cell.length_b   1.000
_cell.length_c   1.000
_cell.angle_alpha   90.00
_cell.angle_beta   90.00
_cell.angle_gamma   90.00
#
_symmetry.space_group_name_H-M   'P 1'
#
loop_
_entity.id
_entity.type
_entity.pdbx_description
1 polymer ?
#
loop_
_entity_poly.entity_id
_entity_poly.type
_entity_poly.pdbx_seq_one_letter_code
_entity_poly.pdbx_strand_id
1 'polypeptide(L)'
;MGYVPGGFDMLHIGHLNILRAAREQCSRLVVGVAADASLIAMKGHPPVIPHSERMQLVAHLNFVDDVVTDYSQDKRLAWQAHPFDLLFKGDDWAGTPKGHRLEAEMAEVGVTVIYLPYTPSTSSTVLRKFLLGSEAAGRSSAPELLRK
;
A
#
# COMPACT_ATOMS: atom_id res chain seq x y z
N MET A 1 -9.00 14.98 7.10
CA MET A 1 -8.15 14.49 6.01
C MET A 1 -7.71 13.07 6.32
N GLY A 2 -7.80 12.19 5.35
CA GLY A 2 -7.39 10.80 5.49
C GLY A 2 -6.07 10.50 4.78
N TYR A 3 -5.31 9.57 5.31
CA TYR A 3 -4.03 9.12 4.78
C TYR A 3 -4.02 7.60 4.63
N VAL A 4 -3.60 7.12 3.47
CA VAL A 4 -3.44 5.68 3.21
C VAL A 4 -1.99 5.42 2.82
N PRO A 5 -1.19 4.81 3.71
CA PRO A 5 0.15 4.37 3.34
C PRO A 5 0.11 3.01 2.67
N GLY A 6 1.00 2.77 1.73
CA GLY A 6 1.14 1.45 1.11
C GLY A 6 2.22 1.40 0.05
N GLY A 7 2.51 0.19 -0.41
CA GLY A 7 3.44 -0.01 -1.51
C GLY A 7 2.81 0.23 -2.87
N PHE A 8 1.58 -0.21 -3.04
CA PHE A 8 0.82 -0.12 -4.31
C PHE A 8 1.60 -0.69 -5.49
N ASP A 9 2.30 -1.80 -5.22
CA ASP A 9 3.06 -2.51 -6.22
C ASP A 9 2.10 -3.37 -7.06
N MET A 10 2.24 -3.29 -8.39
CA MET A 10 1.33 -3.99 -9.32
C MET A 10 -0.15 -3.66 -8.98
N LEU A 11 -0.52 -2.40 -9.11
CA LEU A 11 -1.85 -1.88 -8.75
C LEU A 11 -2.97 -2.81 -9.25
N HIS A 12 -3.86 -3.21 -8.33
CA HIS A 12 -4.93 -4.15 -8.62
C HIS A 12 -6.22 -3.77 -7.87
N ILE A 13 -7.28 -4.57 -8.04
CA ILE A 13 -8.60 -4.27 -7.47
C ILE A 13 -8.58 -4.16 -5.95
N GLY A 14 -7.71 -4.90 -5.26
CA GLY A 14 -7.56 -4.81 -3.80
C GLY A 14 -7.11 -3.43 -3.36
N HIS A 15 -6.14 -2.85 -4.05
CA HIS A 15 -5.69 -1.47 -3.80
C HIS A 15 -6.82 -0.47 -4.07
N LEU A 16 -7.50 -0.62 -5.19
CA LEU A 16 -8.59 0.28 -5.57
C LEU A 16 -9.71 0.27 -4.54
N ASN A 17 -10.10 -0.91 -4.07
CA ASN A 17 -11.17 -1.04 -3.09
C ASN A 17 -10.85 -0.38 -1.76
N ILE A 18 -9.61 -0.53 -1.27
CA ILE A 18 -9.15 0.11 -0.03
C ILE A 18 -9.17 1.64 -0.19
N LEU A 19 -8.61 2.14 -1.28
CA LEU A 19 -8.55 3.58 -1.53
C LEU A 19 -9.94 4.19 -1.68
N ARG A 20 -10.84 3.50 -2.38
CA ARG A 20 -12.23 3.95 -2.53
C ARG A 20 -12.97 3.98 -1.19
N ALA A 21 -12.83 2.91 -0.39
CA ALA A 21 -13.46 2.83 0.93
C ALA A 21 -12.93 3.93 1.87
N ALA A 22 -11.63 4.20 1.81
CA ALA A 22 -11.03 5.28 2.57
C ALA A 22 -11.60 6.65 2.15
N ARG A 23 -11.72 6.88 0.85
CA ARG A 23 -12.26 8.15 0.33
C ARG A 23 -13.68 8.42 0.80
N GLU A 24 -14.49 7.38 0.95
CA GLU A 24 -15.86 7.50 1.43
C GLU A 24 -15.94 7.97 2.89
N GLN A 25 -14.88 7.80 3.67
CA GLN A 25 -14.84 8.14 5.10
C GLN A 25 -14.09 9.43 5.42
N CYS A 26 -13.61 10.15 4.43
CA CYS A 26 -12.89 11.41 4.63
C CYS A 26 -13.22 12.42 3.53
N SER A 27 -13.01 13.70 3.85
CA SER A 27 -13.26 14.79 2.90
C SER A 27 -12.13 14.94 1.87
N ARG A 28 -10.92 14.55 2.23
CA ARG A 28 -9.74 14.64 1.38
C ARG A 28 -8.86 13.42 1.64
N LEU A 29 -8.46 12.73 0.57
CA LEU A 29 -7.62 11.55 0.64
C LEU A 29 -6.22 11.83 0.10
N VAL A 30 -5.22 11.60 0.94
CA VAL A 30 -3.81 11.63 0.57
C VAL A 30 -3.26 10.21 0.64
N VAL A 31 -2.56 9.77 -0.38
CA VAL A 31 -1.97 8.45 -0.45
C VAL A 31 -0.46 8.55 -0.33
N GLY A 32 0.11 7.81 0.62
CA GLY A 32 1.56 7.70 0.80
C GLY A 32 2.09 6.46 0.11
N VAL A 33 2.81 6.66 -0.99
CA VAL A 33 3.42 5.55 -1.75
C VAL A 33 4.83 5.30 -1.23
N ALA A 34 5.06 4.11 -0.70
CA ALA A 34 6.34 3.76 -0.08
C ALA A 34 7.50 3.85 -1.09
N ALA A 35 8.59 4.47 -0.66
CA ALA A 35 9.84 4.49 -1.43
C ALA A 35 10.37 3.06 -1.63
N ASP A 36 11.11 2.83 -2.71
CA ASP A 36 11.68 1.51 -3.00
C ASP A 36 12.55 1.01 -1.85
N ALA A 37 13.38 1.88 -1.29
CA ALA A 37 14.24 1.54 -0.14
C ALA A 37 13.43 1.13 1.10
N SER A 38 12.29 1.78 1.33
CA SER A 38 11.39 1.45 2.45
C SER A 38 10.78 0.06 2.27
N LEU A 39 10.38 -0.29 1.05
CA LEU A 39 9.83 -1.62 0.75
C LEU A 39 10.90 -2.70 0.88
N ILE A 40 12.11 -2.44 0.43
CA ILE A 40 13.23 -3.37 0.59
C ILE A 40 13.49 -3.62 2.07
N ALA A 41 13.54 -2.57 2.89
CA ALA A 41 13.76 -2.69 4.33
C ALA A 41 12.65 -3.48 5.02
N MET A 42 11.39 -3.30 4.60
CA MET A 42 10.23 -3.94 5.22
C MET A 42 10.02 -5.37 4.74
N LYS A 43 10.21 -5.64 3.44
CA LYS A 43 9.86 -6.93 2.82
C LYS A 43 11.06 -7.78 2.43
N GLY A 44 12.27 -7.21 2.46
CA GLY A 44 13.49 -7.93 2.11
C GLY A 44 13.75 -8.06 0.60
N HIS A 45 12.92 -7.45 -0.24
CA HIS A 45 13.06 -7.47 -1.70
C HIS A 45 12.52 -6.17 -2.31
N PRO A 46 13.01 -5.77 -3.51
CA PRO A 46 12.50 -4.58 -4.17
C PRO A 46 11.07 -4.81 -4.69
N PRO A 47 10.30 -3.73 -4.93
CA PRO A 47 9.03 -3.84 -5.63
C PRO A 47 9.25 -4.23 -7.09
N VAL A 48 8.23 -4.78 -7.72
CA VAL A 48 8.25 -5.10 -9.17
C VAL A 48 8.17 -3.80 -9.97
N ILE A 49 7.33 -2.87 -9.54
CA ILE A 49 7.13 -1.58 -10.22
C ILE A 49 7.91 -0.50 -9.46
N PRO A 50 8.77 0.27 -10.14
CA PRO A 50 9.55 1.30 -9.47
C PRO A 50 8.67 2.43 -8.91
N HIS A 51 9.17 3.12 -7.89
CA HIS A 51 8.45 4.15 -7.15
C HIS A 51 7.78 5.21 -8.03
N SER A 52 8.51 5.75 -9.02
CA SER A 52 7.99 6.81 -9.88
C SER A 52 6.73 6.36 -10.65
N GLU A 53 6.71 5.13 -11.13
CA GLU A 53 5.56 4.58 -11.85
C GLU A 53 4.40 4.30 -10.90
N ARG A 54 4.68 3.75 -9.71
CA ARG A 54 3.64 3.53 -8.70
C ARG A 54 2.97 4.84 -8.29
N MET A 55 3.76 5.90 -8.10
CA MET A 55 3.25 7.25 -7.83
C MET A 55 2.31 7.74 -8.93
N GLN A 56 2.71 7.61 -10.18
CA GLN A 56 1.92 8.07 -11.31
C GLN A 56 0.58 7.33 -11.43
N LEU A 57 0.60 6.02 -11.25
CA LEU A 57 -0.63 5.22 -11.34
C LEU A 57 -1.64 5.64 -10.26
N VAL A 58 -1.19 5.79 -9.02
CA VAL A 58 -2.06 6.21 -7.91
C VAL A 58 -2.55 7.65 -8.12
N ALA A 59 -1.70 8.53 -8.59
CA ALA A 59 -2.06 9.94 -8.82
C ALA A 59 -3.17 10.12 -9.86
N HIS A 60 -3.31 9.16 -10.77
CA HIS A 60 -4.34 9.22 -11.83
C HIS A 60 -5.68 8.60 -11.42
N LEU A 61 -5.81 8.09 -10.21
CA LEU A 61 -7.11 7.67 -9.69
C LEU A 61 -7.94 8.90 -9.33
N ASN A 62 -9.14 9.01 -9.90
CA ASN A 62 -9.94 10.23 -9.83
C ASN A 62 -10.44 10.59 -8.43
N PHE A 63 -10.43 9.64 -7.49
CA PHE A 63 -10.86 9.86 -6.11
C PHE A 63 -9.70 10.10 -5.14
N VAL A 64 -8.46 10.13 -5.61
CA VAL A 64 -7.28 10.45 -4.82
C VAL A 64 -6.98 11.94 -5.00
N ASP A 65 -6.91 12.68 -3.90
CA ASP A 65 -6.70 14.12 -3.93
C ASP A 65 -5.23 14.49 -4.05
N ASP A 66 -4.33 13.72 -3.43
CA ASP A 66 -2.90 13.98 -3.48
C ASP A 66 -2.11 12.70 -3.23
N VAL A 67 -0.89 12.65 -3.74
CA VAL A 67 0.03 11.52 -3.59
C VAL A 67 1.37 12.03 -3.09
N VAL A 68 1.89 11.41 -2.04
CA VAL A 68 3.18 11.76 -1.46
C VAL A 68 4.05 10.52 -1.34
N THR A 69 5.36 10.71 -1.21
CA THR A 69 6.28 9.60 -0.94
C THR A 69 6.28 9.30 0.55
N ASP A 70 6.15 8.03 0.90
CA ASP A 70 6.23 7.55 2.28
C ASP A 70 7.61 6.91 2.49
N TYR A 71 8.44 7.53 3.31
CA TYR A 71 9.84 7.13 3.50
C TYR A 71 10.08 6.24 4.71
N SER A 72 9.08 6.05 5.57
CA SER A 72 9.31 5.38 6.85
C SER A 72 8.13 4.53 7.30
N GLN A 73 8.41 3.48 8.06
CA GLN A 73 7.38 2.71 8.75
C GLN A 73 6.77 3.51 9.91
N ASP A 74 7.49 4.48 10.46
CA ASP A 74 6.97 5.39 11.49
C ASP A 74 6.12 6.48 10.83
N LYS A 75 4.81 6.32 10.91
CA LYS A 75 3.85 7.23 10.26
C LYS A 75 3.71 8.58 10.95
N ARG A 76 4.32 8.76 12.12
CA ARG A 76 4.44 10.09 12.74
C ARG A 76 5.25 11.03 11.86
N LEU A 77 6.25 10.50 11.13
CA LEU A 77 7.04 11.27 10.16
C LEU A 77 6.18 11.73 8.98
N ALA A 78 5.33 10.86 8.47
CA ALA A 78 4.38 11.23 7.42
C ALA A 78 3.41 12.32 7.90
N TRP A 79 2.92 12.19 9.13
CA TRP A 79 2.03 13.18 9.74
C TRP A 79 2.71 14.54 9.91
N GLN A 80 3.98 14.56 10.30
CA GLN A 80 4.74 15.81 10.43
C GLN A 80 4.87 16.55 9.10
N ALA A 81 5.05 15.81 8.02
CA ALA A 81 5.17 16.39 6.68
C ALA A 81 3.80 16.82 6.11
N HIS A 82 2.78 16.03 6.35
CA HIS A 82 1.43 16.23 5.80
C HIS A 82 0.38 15.82 6.84
N PRO A 83 0.04 16.70 7.81
CA PRO A 83 -0.89 16.33 8.89
C PRO A 83 -2.22 15.80 8.38
N PHE A 84 -2.70 14.73 9.01
CA PHE A 84 -3.98 14.08 8.71
C PHE A 84 -4.68 13.68 10.00
N ASP A 85 -5.98 13.40 9.92
CA ASP A 85 -6.81 13.06 11.07
C ASP A 85 -7.06 11.57 11.21
N LEU A 86 -7.11 10.87 10.06
CA LEU A 86 -7.40 9.45 9.96
C LEU A 86 -6.29 8.75 9.16
N LEU A 87 -5.89 7.57 9.61
CA LEU A 87 -5.01 6.69 8.85
C LEU A 87 -5.76 5.40 8.56
N PHE A 88 -5.83 5.03 7.29
CA PHE A 88 -6.52 3.81 6.85
C PHE A 88 -5.53 2.72 6.53
N LYS A 89 -5.83 1.51 6.98
CA LYS A 89 -5.00 0.33 6.76
C LYS A 89 -5.90 -0.88 6.48
N GLY A 90 -5.39 -1.87 5.77
CA GLY A 90 -6.10 -3.13 5.61
C GLY A 90 -6.27 -3.85 6.94
N ASP A 91 -7.36 -4.60 7.10
CA ASP A 91 -7.70 -5.26 8.36
C ASP A 91 -6.79 -6.45 8.71
N ASP A 92 -5.90 -6.85 7.81
CA ASP A 92 -4.87 -7.85 8.09
C ASP A 92 -3.89 -7.42 9.20
N TRP A 93 -3.80 -6.12 9.48
CA TRP A 93 -3.00 -5.59 10.59
C TRP A 93 -3.78 -5.51 11.91
N ALA A 94 -5.11 -5.59 11.87
CA ALA A 94 -5.93 -5.50 13.06
C ALA A 94 -5.62 -6.63 14.04
N GLY A 95 -5.40 -6.29 15.32
CA GLY A 95 -5.08 -7.26 16.36
C GLY A 95 -3.66 -7.83 16.31
N THR A 96 -2.82 -7.37 15.39
CA THR A 96 -1.42 -7.80 15.29
C THR A 96 -0.49 -6.86 16.07
N PRO A 97 0.75 -7.30 16.43
CA PRO A 97 1.72 -6.40 17.06
C PRO A 97 2.03 -5.16 16.22
N LYS A 98 2.08 -5.29 14.90
CA LYS A 98 2.29 -4.17 13.97
C LYS A 98 1.14 -3.17 14.03
N GLY A 99 -0.10 -3.68 14.07
CA GLY A 99 -1.30 -2.85 14.18
C GLY A 99 -1.34 -2.11 15.51
N HIS A 100 -1.03 -2.78 16.61
CA HIS A 100 -0.99 -2.15 17.93
C HIS A 100 0.06 -1.05 18.02
N ARG A 101 1.23 -1.27 17.41
CA ARG A 101 2.28 -0.24 17.35
C ARG A 101 1.80 0.97 16.53
N LEU A 102 1.21 0.74 15.38
CA LEU A 102 0.67 1.79 14.53
C LEU A 102 -0.37 2.63 15.28
N GLU A 103 -1.30 1.98 15.94
CA GLU A 103 -2.34 2.64 16.73
C GLU A 103 -1.74 3.52 17.83
N ALA A 104 -0.76 2.99 18.56
CA ALA A 104 -0.08 3.72 19.63
C ALA A 104 0.68 4.94 19.11
N GLU A 105 1.42 4.79 18.02
CA GLU A 105 2.16 5.89 17.40
C GLU A 105 1.22 6.97 16.86
N MET A 106 0.12 6.56 16.26
CA MET A 106 -0.88 7.51 15.74
C MET A 106 -1.63 8.23 16.85
N ALA A 107 -1.91 7.55 17.95
CA ALA A 107 -2.54 8.18 19.12
C ALA A 107 -1.70 9.34 19.69
N GLU A 108 -0.39 9.25 19.62
CA GLU A 108 0.53 10.29 20.07
C GLU A 108 0.33 11.62 19.32
N VAL A 109 -0.12 11.56 18.07
CA VAL A 109 -0.33 12.74 17.24
C VAL A 109 -1.84 13.02 16.99
N GLY A 110 -2.71 12.35 17.72
CA GLY A 110 -4.15 12.57 17.65
C GLY A 110 -4.83 11.97 16.43
N VAL A 111 -4.22 10.97 15.80
CA VAL A 111 -4.75 10.31 14.62
C VAL A 111 -5.43 8.99 14.99
N THR A 112 -6.61 8.75 14.42
CA THR A 112 -7.34 7.49 14.57
C THR A 112 -7.00 6.56 13.41
N VAL A 113 -6.66 5.30 13.74
CA VAL A 113 -6.45 4.26 12.74
C VAL A 113 -7.77 3.55 12.46
N ILE A 114 -8.12 3.46 11.18
CA ILE A 114 -9.33 2.77 10.73
C ILE A 114 -8.90 1.60 9.84
N TYR A 115 -9.33 0.40 10.18
CA TYR A 115 -9.07 -0.80 9.39
C TYR A 115 -10.19 -1.00 8.38
N LEU A 116 -9.80 -1.30 7.15
CA LEU A 116 -10.73 -1.52 6.05
C LEU A 116 -10.69 -2.99 5.62
N PRO A 117 -11.84 -3.53 5.15
CA PRO A 117 -11.89 -4.91 4.71
C PRO A 117 -10.88 -5.21 3.61
N TYR A 118 -10.17 -6.31 3.76
CA TYR A 118 -9.21 -6.78 2.78
C TYR A 118 -9.93 -7.51 1.64
N THR A 119 -9.52 -7.24 0.39
CA THR A 119 -10.07 -7.94 -0.78
C THR A 119 -9.24 -9.19 -1.06
N PRO A 120 -9.81 -10.42 -0.94
CA PRO A 120 -9.04 -11.64 -1.05
C PRO A 120 -8.74 -12.10 -2.48
N SER A 121 -9.27 -11.44 -3.52
CA SER A 121 -9.23 -11.93 -4.89
C SER A 121 -7.85 -11.85 -5.54
N THR A 122 -7.21 -10.67 -5.50
CA THR A 122 -5.91 -10.44 -6.13
C THR A 122 -5.03 -9.65 -5.18
N SER A 123 -3.75 -10.01 -5.11
CA SER A 123 -2.77 -9.26 -4.32
C SER A 123 -1.42 -9.24 -5.03
N SER A 124 -0.59 -8.27 -4.68
CA SER A 124 0.79 -8.20 -5.20
C SER A 124 1.60 -9.43 -4.79
N THR A 125 1.34 -9.98 -3.60
CA THR A 125 1.99 -11.20 -3.13
C THR A 125 1.62 -12.39 -4.02
N VAL A 126 0.34 -12.55 -4.37
CA VAL A 126 -0.12 -13.61 -5.27
C VAL A 126 0.50 -13.46 -6.65
N LEU A 127 0.48 -12.26 -7.21
CA LEU A 127 1.07 -11.97 -8.52
C LEU A 127 2.57 -12.26 -8.53
N ARG A 128 3.28 -11.85 -7.48
CA ARG A 128 4.72 -12.10 -7.36
C ARG A 128 5.03 -13.59 -7.28
N LYS A 129 4.27 -14.34 -6.47
CA LYS A 129 4.43 -15.80 -6.37
C LYS A 129 4.20 -16.49 -7.72
N PHE A 130 3.21 -16.06 -8.47
CA PHE A 130 2.94 -16.59 -9.81
C PHE A 130 4.13 -16.37 -10.74
N LEU A 131 4.69 -15.16 -10.77
CA LEU A 131 5.86 -14.84 -11.59
C LEU A 131 7.09 -15.68 -11.21
N LEU A 132 7.40 -15.77 -9.92
CA LEU A 132 8.52 -16.55 -9.41
C LEU A 132 8.29 -18.04 -9.63
N GLY A 133 7.08 -18.55 -9.44
CA GLY A 133 6.71 -19.92 -9.69
C GLY A 133 6.89 -20.31 -11.16
N SER A 134 6.59 -19.42 -12.09
CA SER A 134 6.80 -19.63 -13.52
C SER A 134 8.29 -19.76 -13.86
N GLU A 135 9.14 -18.97 -13.23
CA GLU A 135 10.59 -19.07 -13.38
C GLU A 135 11.14 -20.37 -12.78
N ALA A 136 10.69 -20.73 -11.59
CA ALA A 136 11.16 -21.91 -10.85
C ALA A 136 10.69 -23.23 -11.47
N ALA A 137 9.52 -23.25 -12.09
CA ALA A 137 8.93 -24.45 -12.68
C ALA A 137 9.62 -24.93 -13.98
N GLY A 138 10.63 -24.21 -14.41
CA GLY A 138 11.34 -24.52 -15.66
C GLY A 138 10.94 -23.57 -16.77
N ARG A 139 11.94 -23.06 -17.40
CA ARG A 139 11.79 -21.97 -18.39
C ARG A 139 10.97 -22.34 -19.61
N SER A 140 10.92 -23.64 -19.92
CA SER A 140 10.16 -24.15 -21.06
C SER A 140 8.65 -24.21 -20.81
N SER A 141 8.23 -24.16 -19.56
CA SER A 141 6.82 -24.32 -19.17
C SER A 141 6.16 -23.03 -18.71
N ALA A 142 6.77 -21.88 -18.98
CA ALA A 142 6.18 -20.60 -18.67
C ALA A 142 4.81 -20.47 -19.35
N PRO A 143 3.78 -19.95 -18.64
CA PRO A 143 2.47 -19.72 -19.26
C PRO A 143 2.60 -18.85 -20.50
N GLU A 144 1.81 -19.14 -21.52
CA GLU A 144 1.83 -18.38 -22.78
C GLU A 144 1.59 -16.89 -22.54
N LEU A 145 0.77 -16.56 -21.57
CA LEU A 145 0.51 -15.20 -21.11
C LEU A 145 1.78 -14.42 -20.79
N LEU A 146 2.79 -15.09 -20.22
CA LEU A 146 4.05 -14.45 -19.84
C LEU A 146 5.06 -14.39 -20.98
N ARG A 147 4.81 -15.08 -22.07
CA ARG A 147 5.68 -15.08 -23.26
C ARG A 147 5.36 -13.96 -24.24
N LYS A 148 4.21 -13.34 -24.07
CA LYS A 148 3.77 -12.21 -24.89
C LYS A 148 4.12 -10.90 -24.19
#